data_3591c025f29289a627030d021fc2dd33
#
_entry.id   3591c025f29289a627030d021fc2dd33
#
_cell.length_a   1.000
_cell.length_b   1.000
_cell.length_c   1.000
_cell.angle_alpha   90.00
_cell.angle_beta   90.00
_cell.angle_gamma   90.00
#
_symmetry.space_group_name_H-M   'P 1'
#
loop_
_entity.id
_entity.type
_entity.pdbx_description
1 polymer ?
#
loop_
_entity_poly.entity_id
_entity_poly.type
_entity_poly.pdbx_seq_one_letter_code
_entity_poly.pdbx_strand_id
1 'polypeptide(L)'
;MSNSHILWPNHAKCAVLLTIHVDGESLYNRDPAHPSPRRVSYGRYGPVRAVDRLLELADRKKIPCSYFVPGQIAERYPDMLRRIDACGHEIGFHGYDHEEHMYTDRPTQAWMDVIRRSQETFDRIIGKQAVGFVATSSDFQMDAPQIW
;
A
#
# COMPACT_ATOMS: atom_id res chain seq x y z
N MET A 1 30.46 -20.78 -9.81
CA MET A 1 29.42 -19.87 -9.34
C MET A 1 29.59 -19.74 -7.83
N SER A 2 30.07 -18.59 -7.34
CA SER A 2 30.30 -18.41 -5.89
C SER A 2 28.92 -18.36 -5.18
N ASN A 3 28.69 -19.28 -4.28
CA ASN A 3 27.56 -19.25 -3.37
C ASN A 3 27.79 -18.09 -2.40
N SER A 4 27.40 -16.89 -2.80
CA SER A 4 27.37 -15.75 -1.87
C SER A 4 26.24 -16.01 -0.85
N HIS A 5 26.60 -16.56 0.29
CA HIS A 5 25.66 -16.68 1.40
C HIS A 5 25.22 -15.27 1.82
N ILE A 6 23.94 -14.98 1.67
CA ILE A 6 23.34 -13.77 2.23
C ILE A 6 23.48 -13.85 3.76
N LEU A 7 24.19 -12.89 4.32
CA LEU A 7 24.30 -12.77 5.78
C LEU A 7 23.14 -11.95 6.30
N TRP A 8 22.15 -12.61 6.88
CA TRP A 8 21.04 -11.95 7.55
C TRP A 8 21.47 -11.35 8.89
N PRO A 9 20.92 -10.22 9.32
CA PRO A 9 21.14 -9.67 10.66
C PRO A 9 20.85 -10.72 11.75
N ASN A 10 21.58 -10.63 12.87
CA ASN A 10 21.40 -11.49 14.04
C ASN A 10 21.54 -13.00 13.75
N HIS A 11 22.34 -13.38 12.75
CA HIS A 11 22.51 -14.78 12.33
C HIS A 11 21.20 -15.48 11.93
N ALA A 12 20.18 -14.73 11.52
CA ALA A 12 18.94 -15.29 11.00
C ALA A 12 19.21 -16.13 9.73
N LYS A 13 18.42 -17.17 9.55
CA LYS A 13 18.51 -18.03 8.35
C LYS A 13 17.63 -17.54 7.21
N CYS A 14 16.62 -16.74 7.53
CA CYS A 14 15.70 -16.12 6.56
C CYS A 14 15.08 -14.86 7.18
N ALA A 15 14.45 -14.06 6.34
CA ALA A 15 13.54 -12.99 6.74
C ALA A 15 12.14 -13.28 6.19
N VAL A 16 11.11 -12.94 6.97
CA VAL A 16 9.70 -13.03 6.56
C VAL A 16 9.11 -11.64 6.65
N LEU A 17 8.53 -11.18 5.56
CA LEU A 17 7.84 -9.91 5.48
C LEU A 17 6.33 -10.17 5.35
N LEU A 18 5.54 -9.61 6.26
CA LEU A 18 4.09 -9.65 6.17
C LEU A 18 3.59 -8.33 5.59
N THR A 19 3.14 -8.39 4.35
CA THR A 19 2.58 -7.24 3.63
C THR A 19 1.07 -7.40 3.49
N ILE A 20 0.34 -6.31 3.72
CA ILE A 20 -1.11 -6.27 3.65
C ILE A 20 -1.49 -5.14 2.69
N HIS A 21 -2.13 -5.48 1.58
CA HIS A 21 -2.65 -4.51 0.63
C HIS A 21 -4.09 -4.15 1.01
N VAL A 22 -4.34 -2.86 1.20
CA VAL A 22 -5.66 -2.37 1.61
C VAL A 22 -6.28 -1.58 0.46
N ASP A 23 -6.55 -2.29 -0.64
CA ASP A 23 -7.02 -1.68 -1.89
C ASP A 23 -8.43 -1.09 -1.77
N GLY A 24 -9.21 -1.61 -0.84
CA GLY A 24 -10.56 -1.11 -0.60
C GLY A 24 -11.43 -1.15 -1.86
N GLU A 25 -12.23 -0.11 -2.04
CA GLU A 25 -13.09 0.03 -3.20
C GLU A 25 -12.32 0.40 -4.48
N SER A 26 -11.09 0.92 -4.39
CA SER A 26 -10.31 1.33 -5.56
C SER A 26 -10.09 0.18 -6.54
N LEU A 27 -9.89 -1.04 -6.03
CA LEU A 27 -9.78 -2.24 -6.87
C LEU A 27 -11.04 -2.52 -7.72
N TYR A 28 -12.20 -2.07 -7.28
CA TYR A 28 -13.49 -2.36 -7.90
C TYR A 28 -14.12 -1.18 -8.63
N ASN A 29 -13.55 0.01 -8.47
CA ASN A 29 -14.06 1.25 -9.07
C ASN A 29 -13.37 1.59 -10.40
N ARG A 30 -12.88 0.58 -11.11
CA ARG A 30 -12.05 0.72 -12.32
C ARG A 30 -12.83 1.21 -13.54
N ASP A 31 -14.14 0.98 -13.56
CA ASP A 31 -15.03 1.47 -14.61
C ASP A 31 -16.08 2.40 -13.99
N PRO A 32 -15.81 3.71 -13.93
CA PRO A 32 -16.75 4.68 -13.38
C PRO A 32 -18.06 4.77 -14.18
N ALA A 33 -18.05 4.38 -15.46
CA ALA A 33 -19.24 4.39 -16.31
C ALA A 33 -20.21 3.25 -15.95
N HIS A 34 -19.68 2.15 -15.41
CA HIS A 34 -20.48 0.98 -15.03
C HIS A 34 -20.16 0.54 -13.59
N PRO A 35 -20.48 1.35 -12.58
CA PRO A 35 -20.19 1.02 -11.20
C PRO A 35 -21.00 -0.21 -10.78
N SER A 36 -20.31 -1.19 -10.18
CA SER A 36 -20.96 -2.36 -9.60
C SER A 36 -21.09 -2.20 -8.09
N PRO A 37 -22.30 -1.85 -7.56
CA PRO A 37 -22.50 -1.68 -6.13
C PRO A 37 -22.08 -2.91 -5.31
N ARG A 38 -22.29 -4.10 -5.87
CA ARG A 38 -21.88 -5.36 -5.26
C ARG A 38 -20.35 -5.45 -5.11
N ARG A 39 -19.59 -5.14 -6.17
CA ARG A 39 -18.11 -5.18 -6.13
C ARG A 39 -17.55 -4.12 -5.18
N VAL A 40 -18.07 -2.91 -5.26
CA VAL A 40 -17.72 -1.82 -4.33
C VAL A 40 -17.97 -2.23 -2.87
N SER A 41 -19.08 -2.90 -2.59
CA SER A 41 -19.40 -3.43 -1.26
C SER A 41 -18.35 -4.46 -0.77
N TYR A 42 -17.81 -5.30 -1.65
CA TYR A 42 -16.72 -6.22 -1.26
C TYR A 42 -15.42 -5.49 -0.90
N GLY A 43 -15.04 -4.48 -1.68
CA GLY A 43 -13.86 -3.67 -1.39
C GLY A 43 -13.93 -3.00 -0.02
N ARG A 44 -15.12 -2.57 0.37
CA ARG A 44 -15.36 -1.89 1.63
C ARG A 44 -15.07 -2.74 2.88
N TYR A 45 -15.14 -4.05 2.76
CA TYR A 45 -14.86 -4.95 3.88
C TYR A 45 -13.42 -4.80 4.41
N GLY A 46 -12.44 -4.63 3.52
CA GLY A 46 -11.03 -4.44 3.87
C GLY A 46 -10.82 -3.34 4.90
N PRO A 47 -11.03 -2.06 4.50
CA PRO A 47 -10.78 -0.92 5.37
C PRO A 47 -11.71 -0.81 6.57
N VAL A 48 -12.94 -1.35 6.50
CA VAL A 48 -13.95 -1.21 7.56
C VAL A 48 -13.91 -2.32 8.59
N ARG A 49 -13.44 -3.52 8.22
CA ARG A 49 -13.49 -4.70 9.09
C ARG A 49 -12.21 -5.52 9.15
N ALA A 50 -11.58 -5.79 7.99
CA ALA A 50 -10.46 -6.71 7.95
C ALA A 50 -9.22 -6.09 8.61
N VAL A 51 -8.96 -4.81 8.41
CA VAL A 51 -7.80 -4.12 9.00
C VAL A 51 -7.83 -4.25 10.53
N ASP A 52 -8.93 -3.98 11.19
CA ASP A 52 -9.02 -4.06 12.65
C ASP A 52 -8.72 -5.49 13.16
N ARG A 53 -9.24 -6.51 12.49
CA ARG A 53 -8.95 -7.92 12.81
C ARG A 53 -7.49 -8.28 12.62
N LEU A 54 -6.85 -7.75 11.58
CA LEU A 54 -5.44 -7.98 11.33
C LEU A 54 -4.56 -7.25 12.35
N LEU A 55 -4.92 -6.03 12.75
CA LEU A 55 -4.24 -5.30 13.83
C LEU A 55 -4.30 -6.06 15.16
N GLU A 56 -5.48 -6.55 15.54
CA GLU A 56 -5.65 -7.39 16.74
C GLU A 56 -4.82 -8.67 16.69
N LEU A 57 -4.76 -9.33 15.52
CA LEU A 57 -3.96 -10.53 15.34
C LEU A 57 -2.47 -10.23 15.43
N ALA A 58 -2.01 -9.19 14.75
CA ALA A 58 -0.61 -8.74 14.76
C ALA A 58 -0.16 -8.38 16.17
N ASP A 59 -0.98 -7.66 16.93
CA ASP A 59 -0.69 -7.31 18.33
C ASP A 59 -0.59 -8.56 19.20
N ARG A 60 -1.55 -9.46 19.13
CA ARG A 60 -1.51 -10.73 19.91
C ARG A 60 -0.29 -11.58 19.60
N LYS A 61 0.18 -11.54 18.35
CA LYS A 61 1.34 -12.31 17.90
C LYS A 61 2.65 -11.54 18.00
N LYS A 62 2.59 -10.25 18.31
CA LYS A 62 3.75 -9.35 18.33
C LYS A 62 4.53 -9.34 17.01
N ILE A 63 3.79 -9.32 15.90
CA ILE A 63 4.35 -9.36 14.55
C ILE A 63 4.20 -7.98 13.91
N PRO A 64 5.31 -7.31 13.53
CA PRO A 64 5.22 -6.10 12.71
C PRO A 64 4.75 -6.44 11.30
N CYS A 65 3.93 -5.57 10.72
CA CYS A 65 3.41 -5.69 9.37
C CYS A 65 3.65 -4.41 8.59
N SER A 66 3.67 -4.51 7.26
CA SER A 66 3.69 -3.37 6.34
C SER A 66 2.33 -3.30 5.62
N TYR A 67 1.63 -2.19 5.77
CA TYR A 67 0.33 -1.94 5.14
C TYR A 67 0.51 -1.03 3.93
N PHE A 68 0.19 -1.53 2.74
CA PHE A 68 0.22 -0.76 1.50
C PHE A 68 -1.17 -0.27 1.15
N VAL A 69 -1.34 1.06 1.13
CA VAL A 69 -2.64 1.72 1.06
C VAL A 69 -2.67 2.70 -0.10
N PRO A 70 -3.65 2.61 -1.04
CA PRO A 70 -3.86 3.66 -2.04
C PRO A 70 -4.24 4.99 -1.38
N GLY A 71 -3.74 6.10 -1.93
CA GLY A 71 -4.00 7.43 -1.38
C GLY A 71 -5.49 7.76 -1.25
N GLN A 72 -6.31 7.38 -2.22
CA GLN A 72 -7.77 7.55 -2.19
C GLN A 72 -8.42 6.78 -1.03
N ILE A 73 -7.92 5.59 -0.72
CA ILE A 73 -8.43 4.78 0.40
C ILE A 73 -8.01 5.40 1.73
N ALA A 74 -6.80 5.94 1.82
CA ALA A 74 -6.37 6.70 2.98
C ALA A 74 -7.26 7.94 3.22
N GLU A 75 -7.61 8.68 2.16
CA GLU A 75 -8.54 9.82 2.26
C GLU A 75 -9.95 9.41 2.70
N ARG A 76 -10.44 8.29 2.18
CA ARG A 76 -11.78 7.78 2.49
C ARG A 76 -11.90 7.21 3.89
N TYR A 77 -10.81 6.64 4.42
CA TYR A 77 -10.75 5.98 5.72
C TYR A 77 -9.59 6.49 6.58
N PRO A 78 -9.55 7.79 6.89
CA PRO A 78 -8.42 8.39 7.60
C PRO A 78 -8.21 7.78 8.99
N ASP A 79 -9.27 7.39 9.68
CA ASP A 79 -9.17 6.76 11.00
C ASP A 79 -8.57 5.35 10.94
N MET A 80 -8.81 4.61 9.86
CA MET A 80 -8.13 3.34 9.62
C MET A 80 -6.61 3.55 9.53
N LEU A 81 -6.17 4.53 8.73
CA LEU A 81 -4.75 4.83 8.58
C LEU A 81 -4.11 5.23 9.90
N ARG A 82 -4.79 6.09 10.68
CA ARG A 82 -4.33 6.48 12.04
C ARG A 82 -4.20 5.29 12.98
N ARG A 83 -5.12 4.32 12.93
CA ARG A 83 -5.04 3.11 13.76
C ARG A 83 -3.85 2.23 13.37
N ILE A 84 -3.60 2.03 12.07
CA ILE A 84 -2.43 1.28 11.59
C ILE A 84 -1.16 1.93 12.12
N ASP A 85 -1.06 3.25 12.00
CA ASP A 85 0.08 4.03 12.47
C ASP A 85 0.26 3.96 14.00
N ALA A 86 -0.82 4.14 14.76
CA ALA A 86 -0.80 4.10 16.22
C ALA A 86 -0.40 2.71 16.76
N CYS A 87 -0.66 1.64 16.02
CA CYS A 87 -0.19 0.29 16.35
C CYS A 87 1.30 0.06 16.01
N GLY A 88 2.00 1.04 15.46
CA GLY A 88 3.43 0.95 15.16
C GLY A 88 3.76 0.12 13.92
N HIS A 89 2.80 -0.09 13.03
CA HIS A 89 3.03 -0.78 11.77
C HIS A 89 3.56 0.18 10.71
N GLU A 90 4.29 -0.37 9.74
CA GLU A 90 4.74 0.38 8.58
C GLU A 90 3.56 0.70 7.66
N ILE A 91 3.54 1.93 7.14
CA ILE A 91 2.62 2.35 6.10
C ILE A 91 3.41 2.65 4.84
N GLY A 92 3.09 1.94 3.78
CA GLY A 92 3.56 2.18 2.42
C GLY A 92 2.41 2.65 1.53
N PHE A 93 2.72 3.24 0.40
CA PHE A 93 1.70 3.63 -0.55
C PHE A 93 1.56 2.64 -1.72
N HIS A 94 0.38 2.62 -2.32
CA HIS A 94 0.00 1.67 -3.37
C HIS A 94 -0.73 2.40 -4.52
N GLY A 95 -0.04 3.39 -5.10
CA GLY A 95 -0.67 4.34 -6.01
C GLY A 95 -1.61 5.29 -5.27
N TYR A 96 -2.36 6.11 -6.02
CA TYR A 96 -3.41 6.95 -5.46
C TYR A 96 -4.80 6.34 -5.65
N ASP A 97 -5.17 6.01 -6.90
CA ASP A 97 -6.44 5.37 -7.26
C ASP A 97 -6.30 3.87 -7.56
N HIS A 98 -5.23 3.23 -7.09
CA HIS A 98 -4.84 1.89 -7.51
C HIS A 98 -4.68 1.84 -9.04
N GLU A 99 -3.90 2.77 -9.58
CA GLU A 99 -3.72 2.94 -11.02
C GLU A 99 -3.24 1.63 -11.64
N GLU A 100 -4.02 1.12 -12.56
CA GLU A 100 -3.58 -0.01 -13.39
C GLU A 100 -2.53 0.46 -14.38
N HIS A 101 -1.63 -0.44 -14.70
CA HIS A 101 -0.63 -0.19 -15.72
C HIS A 101 0.33 0.97 -15.39
N MET A 102 0.90 0.97 -14.17
CA MET A 102 2.02 1.86 -13.82
C MET A 102 3.23 1.70 -14.76
N TYR A 103 3.19 0.73 -15.64
CA TYR A 103 4.22 0.39 -16.62
C TYR A 103 3.91 0.83 -18.05
N THR A 104 2.72 1.36 -18.34
CA THR A 104 2.36 1.79 -19.70
C THR A 104 2.42 3.30 -19.85
N ASP A 105 2.78 3.73 -20.99
CA ASP A 105 2.62 4.99 -21.76
C ASP A 105 2.32 6.33 -21.03
N ARG A 106 2.32 6.37 -19.71
CA ARG A 106 2.18 7.63 -18.98
C ARG A 106 3.53 8.32 -18.86
N PRO A 107 3.60 9.63 -19.07
CA PRO A 107 4.81 10.39 -18.81
C PRO A 107 5.27 10.22 -17.36
N THR A 108 6.58 10.19 -17.13
CA THR A 108 7.20 10.16 -15.79
C THR A 108 6.58 11.19 -14.84
N GLN A 109 6.25 12.39 -15.34
CA GLN A 109 5.62 13.43 -14.56
C GLN A 109 4.27 13.01 -13.97
N ALA A 110 3.46 12.24 -14.70
CA ALA A 110 2.17 11.76 -14.20
C ALA A 110 2.35 10.82 -13.00
N TRP A 111 3.41 10.01 -13.00
CA TRP A 111 3.77 9.16 -11.87
C TRP A 111 4.25 9.96 -10.66
N MET A 112 5.08 10.95 -10.90
CA MET A 112 5.51 11.87 -9.85
C MET A 112 4.32 12.57 -9.19
N ASP A 113 3.30 12.92 -9.96
CA ASP A 113 2.08 13.54 -9.44
C ASP A 113 1.25 12.57 -8.59
N VAL A 114 1.14 11.31 -8.99
CA VAL A 114 0.50 10.23 -8.19
C VAL A 114 1.22 10.03 -6.86
N ILE A 115 2.55 9.93 -6.89
CA ILE A 115 3.37 9.76 -5.69
C ILE A 115 3.21 10.96 -4.76
N ARG A 116 3.39 12.17 -5.28
CA ARG A 116 3.26 13.41 -4.51
C ARG A 116 1.89 13.49 -3.84
N ARG A 117 0.81 13.28 -4.58
CA ARG A 117 -0.55 13.31 -4.05
C ARG A 117 -0.79 12.29 -2.94
N SER A 118 -0.25 11.09 -3.09
CA SER A 118 -0.33 10.04 -2.07
C SER A 118 0.43 10.45 -0.80
N GLN A 119 1.65 10.97 -0.96
CA GLN A 119 2.48 11.41 0.16
C GLN A 119 1.87 12.60 0.91
N GLU A 120 1.33 13.59 0.20
CA GLU A 120 0.61 14.72 0.79
C GLU A 120 -0.62 14.25 1.59
N THR A 121 -1.30 13.21 1.09
CA THR A 121 -2.45 12.62 1.78
C THR A 121 -2.02 11.94 3.09
N PHE A 122 -0.95 11.17 3.08
CA PHE A 122 -0.44 10.52 4.29
C PHE A 122 0.06 11.54 5.30
N ASP A 123 0.83 12.53 4.85
CA ASP A 123 1.33 13.60 5.72
C ASP A 123 0.19 14.34 6.41
N ARG A 124 -0.85 14.69 5.68
CA ARG A 124 -2.05 15.34 6.23
C ARG A 124 -2.79 14.49 7.28
N ILE A 125 -2.81 13.16 7.12
CA ILE A 125 -3.59 12.25 8.00
C ILE A 125 -2.80 11.82 9.23
N ILE A 126 -1.52 11.46 9.04
CA ILE A 126 -0.67 10.87 10.09
C ILE A 126 0.61 11.67 10.39
N GLY A 127 0.83 12.82 9.73
CA GLY A 127 1.97 13.69 9.97
C GLY A 127 3.32 13.12 9.49
N LYS A 128 3.30 12.16 8.57
CA LYS A 128 4.50 11.55 7.99
C LYS A 128 4.24 10.97 6.62
N GLN A 129 5.30 10.88 5.82
CA GLN A 129 5.27 10.28 4.50
C GLN A 129 5.48 8.77 4.59
N ALA A 130 4.91 8.03 3.65
CA ALA A 130 5.19 6.62 3.48
C ALA A 130 6.60 6.42 2.88
N VAL A 131 7.37 5.49 3.43
CA VAL A 131 8.71 5.15 2.94
C VAL A 131 8.69 3.95 1.98
N GLY A 132 7.69 3.09 2.10
CA GLY A 132 7.55 1.91 1.27
C GLY A 132 6.58 2.13 0.11
N PHE A 133 6.83 1.45 -1.01
CA PHE A 133 5.96 1.42 -2.17
C PHE A 133 5.84 0.01 -2.73
N VAL A 134 4.64 -0.36 -3.15
CA VAL A 134 4.39 -1.54 -3.98
C VAL A 134 3.53 -1.12 -5.18
N ALA A 135 3.97 -1.49 -6.37
CA ALA A 135 3.23 -1.22 -7.61
C ALA A 135 1.91 -2.01 -7.65
N THR A 136 0.87 -1.39 -8.17
CA THR A 136 -0.50 -1.94 -8.17
C THR A 136 -0.67 -3.20 -9.00
N SER A 137 0.13 -3.48 -9.96
CA SER A 137 0.09 -4.71 -10.77
C SER A 137 1.37 -5.52 -10.66
N SER A 138 2.21 -5.21 -9.67
CA SER A 138 3.56 -5.77 -9.52
C SER A 138 4.47 -5.54 -10.73
N ASP A 139 4.10 -4.62 -11.60
CA ASP A 139 4.83 -4.26 -12.82
C ASP A 139 5.40 -2.84 -12.71
N PHE A 140 6.58 -2.63 -13.29
CA PHE A 140 7.27 -1.35 -13.33
C PHE A 140 7.66 -0.97 -14.74
N GLN A 141 7.70 0.33 -15.03
CA GLN A 141 8.39 0.83 -16.20
C GLN A 141 9.90 0.60 -16.07
N MET A 142 10.60 0.45 -17.19
CA MET A 142 12.03 0.24 -17.21
C MET A 142 12.83 1.41 -16.62
N ASP A 143 12.28 2.61 -16.65
CA ASP A 143 12.82 3.85 -16.07
C ASP A 143 12.29 4.16 -14.66
N ALA A 144 11.43 3.30 -14.11
CA ALA A 144 10.87 3.49 -12.78
C ALA A 144 11.92 3.77 -11.68
N PRO A 145 13.12 3.16 -11.69
CA PRO A 145 14.17 3.50 -10.71
C PRO A 145 14.61 4.96 -10.72
N GLN A 146 14.34 5.72 -11.77
CA GLN A 146 14.64 7.14 -11.86
C GLN A 146 13.58 8.04 -11.19
N ILE A 147 12.45 7.45 -10.82
CA ILE A 147 11.31 8.13 -10.20
C ILE A 147 11.44 8.17 -8.66
N TRP A 148 12.27 7.28 -8.11
CA TRP A 148 12.43 7.06 -6.66
C TRP A 148 13.68 7.68 -6.07
#